data_0399e1dda0e87792e16c393addc85369
#
_entry.id   0399e1dda0e87792e16c393addc85369
#
_cell.length_a   1.000
_cell.length_b   1.000
_cell.length_c   1.000
_cell.angle_alpha   90.00
_cell.angle_beta   90.00
_cell.angle_gamma   90.00
#
_symmetry.space_group_name_H-M   'P 1'
#
loop_
_entity.id
_entity.type
_entity.pdbx_description
1 polymer ?
#
loop_
_entity_poly.entity_id
_entity_poly.type
_entity_poly.pdbx_seq_one_letter_code
_entity_poly.pdbx_strand_id
1 'polypeptide(L)'
;MNSGKRQGRGPVGGMTKLLAGIFAALALLVGGLEAVLSRQAEQRLDAVPVTRISAVEDGIYEGEVETALVKVTVLVTVADHQIRDIQLTRHENGRGAPAEAMLAEMVRQNTSEVDTVSGATMSSKTIRAAVRNALAKGRSGAQEGQP
;
A
#
# COMPACT_ATOMS: atom_id res chain seq x y z
N MET A 1 -25.59 23.26 -68.16
CA MET A 1 -26.34 23.36 -66.86
C MET A 1 -25.60 22.49 -65.87
N ASN A 2 -24.88 23.17 -64.99
CA ASN A 2 -24.01 22.50 -64.03
C ASN A 2 -24.58 22.70 -62.62
N SER A 3 -25.20 21.68 -62.04
CA SER A 3 -25.82 21.69 -60.73
C SER A 3 -24.76 21.36 -59.67
N GLY A 4 -24.18 22.41 -59.08
CA GLY A 4 -23.29 22.25 -57.93
C GLY A 4 -24.00 21.73 -56.69
N LYS A 5 -23.69 20.53 -56.30
CA LYS A 5 -24.13 19.89 -55.06
C LYS A 5 -23.35 20.46 -53.88
N ARG A 6 -23.91 21.43 -53.18
CA ARG A 6 -23.36 21.91 -51.89
C ARG A 6 -23.56 20.84 -50.83
N GLN A 7 -22.51 20.14 -50.48
CA GLN A 7 -22.45 19.30 -49.27
C GLN A 7 -22.43 20.19 -48.04
N GLY A 8 -23.54 20.24 -47.34
CA GLY A 8 -23.64 20.89 -46.04
C GLY A 8 -22.80 20.12 -45.03
N ARG A 9 -21.66 20.66 -44.60
CA ARG A 9 -20.94 20.21 -43.42
C ARG A 9 -21.75 20.65 -42.22
N GLY A 10 -22.49 19.71 -41.62
CA GLY A 10 -23.25 19.94 -40.40
C GLY A 10 -22.34 20.16 -39.17
N PRO A 11 -22.85 20.77 -38.11
CA PRO A 11 -22.08 21.21 -36.92
C PRO A 11 -21.64 20.08 -36.00
N VAL A 12 -21.61 18.83 -36.43
CA VAL A 12 -21.33 17.63 -35.59
C VAL A 12 -19.86 17.55 -35.18
N GLY A 13 -18.93 18.18 -35.92
CA GLY A 13 -17.50 18.11 -35.66
C GLY A 13 -17.01 18.94 -34.45
N GLY A 14 -17.80 19.94 -34.04
CA GLY A 14 -17.45 20.77 -32.88
C GLY A 14 -17.80 20.10 -31.54
N MET A 15 -18.96 19.47 -31.51
CA MET A 15 -19.49 18.82 -30.30
C MET A 15 -18.71 17.56 -29.91
N THR A 16 -18.26 16.78 -30.91
CA THR A 16 -17.41 15.59 -30.67
C THR A 16 -16.03 15.96 -30.13
N LYS A 17 -15.44 17.05 -30.60
CA LYS A 17 -14.15 17.57 -30.08
C LYS A 17 -14.29 18.11 -28.66
N LEU A 18 -15.38 18.77 -28.34
CA LEU A 18 -15.68 19.27 -27.00
C LEU A 18 -15.86 18.10 -26.00
N LEU A 19 -16.64 17.10 -26.37
CA LEU A 19 -16.84 15.90 -25.56
C LEU A 19 -15.54 15.11 -25.36
N ALA A 20 -14.73 14.96 -26.40
CA ALA A 20 -13.42 14.32 -26.29
C ALA A 20 -12.46 15.08 -25.34
N GLY A 21 -12.49 16.42 -25.38
CA GLY A 21 -11.72 17.27 -24.48
C GLY A 21 -12.15 17.12 -23.01
N ILE A 22 -13.45 17.08 -22.75
CA ILE A 22 -14.01 16.86 -21.40
C ILE A 22 -13.64 15.47 -20.89
N PHE A 23 -13.73 14.43 -21.73
CA PHE A 23 -13.34 13.07 -21.36
C PHE A 23 -11.84 12.97 -21.04
N ALA A 24 -10.99 13.61 -21.83
CA ALA A 24 -9.53 13.64 -21.57
C ALA A 24 -9.21 14.39 -20.27
N ALA A 25 -9.85 15.53 -20.02
CA ALA A 25 -9.68 16.29 -18.78
C ALA A 25 -10.15 15.49 -17.55
N LEU A 26 -11.28 14.79 -17.65
CA LEU A 26 -11.80 13.94 -16.58
C LEU A 26 -10.87 12.76 -16.30
N ALA A 27 -10.34 12.11 -17.33
CA ALA A 27 -9.37 11.02 -17.19
C ALA A 27 -8.08 11.48 -16.53
N LEU A 28 -7.58 12.67 -16.86
CA LEU A 28 -6.41 13.27 -16.21
C LEU A 28 -6.67 13.64 -14.74
N LEU A 29 -7.86 14.14 -14.43
CA LEU A 29 -8.27 14.44 -13.04
C LEU A 29 -8.35 13.17 -12.19
N VAL A 30 -8.97 12.12 -12.71
CA VAL A 30 -9.10 10.83 -11.99
C VAL A 30 -7.73 10.20 -11.80
N GLY A 31 -6.90 10.11 -12.86
CA GLY A 31 -5.55 9.57 -12.77
C GLY A 31 -4.63 10.38 -11.85
N GLY A 32 -4.79 11.71 -11.84
CA GLY A 32 -4.06 12.59 -10.92
C GLY A 32 -4.46 12.37 -9.45
N LEU A 33 -5.75 12.20 -9.18
CA LEU A 33 -6.26 11.94 -7.84
C LEU A 33 -5.76 10.58 -7.30
N GLU A 34 -5.83 9.53 -8.12
CA GLU A 34 -5.30 8.20 -7.75
C GLU A 34 -3.81 8.25 -7.43
N ALA A 35 -3.03 8.98 -8.23
CA ALA A 35 -1.59 9.12 -7.99
C ALA A 35 -1.29 9.87 -6.68
N VAL A 36 -2.07 10.89 -6.34
CA VAL A 36 -1.92 11.62 -5.07
C VAL A 36 -2.28 10.74 -3.88
N LEU A 37 -3.40 10.01 -3.95
CA LEU A 37 -3.85 9.12 -2.88
C LEU A 37 -2.84 7.98 -2.63
N SER A 38 -2.30 7.41 -3.70
CA SER A 38 -1.28 6.36 -3.60
C SER A 38 0.00 6.87 -2.94
N ARG A 39 0.47 8.06 -3.30
CA ARG A 39 1.67 8.68 -2.68
C ARG A 39 1.45 8.99 -1.21
N GLN A 40 0.27 9.48 -0.82
CA GLN A 40 -0.04 9.73 0.59
C GLN A 40 -0.10 8.43 1.41
N ALA A 41 -0.67 7.37 0.85
CA ALA A 41 -0.68 6.05 1.49
C ALA A 41 0.74 5.52 1.70
N GLU A 42 1.60 5.59 0.68
CA GLU A 42 3.01 5.20 0.77
C GLU A 42 3.77 5.97 1.84
N GLN A 43 3.62 7.30 1.89
CA GLN A 43 4.27 8.14 2.90
C GLN A 43 3.86 7.77 4.33
N ARG A 44 2.59 7.43 4.56
CA ARG A 44 2.11 6.97 5.86
C ARG A 44 2.71 5.62 6.26
N LEU A 45 2.83 4.69 5.30
CA LEU A 45 3.45 3.37 5.54
C LEU A 45 4.94 3.50 5.87
N ASP A 46 5.64 4.39 5.18
CA ASP A 46 7.07 4.63 5.41
C ASP A 46 7.33 5.42 6.72
N ALA A 47 6.33 6.16 7.23
CA ALA A 47 6.41 6.90 8.48
C ALA A 47 6.34 6.02 9.74
N VAL A 48 5.91 4.75 9.62
CA VAL A 48 5.92 3.82 10.77
C VAL A 48 7.37 3.57 11.18
N PRO A 49 7.74 3.88 12.45
CA PRO A 49 9.14 3.82 12.88
C PRO A 49 9.68 2.39 12.88
N VAL A 50 10.92 2.25 12.44
CA VAL A 50 11.65 0.97 12.54
C VAL A 50 12.04 0.71 13.97
N THR A 51 11.65 -0.43 14.51
CA THR A 51 12.01 -0.88 15.85
C THR A 51 13.18 -1.87 15.77
N ARG A 52 14.24 -1.65 16.54
CA ARG A 52 15.33 -2.63 16.68
C ARG A 52 14.80 -3.83 17.45
N ILE A 53 15.00 -5.03 16.96
CA ILE A 53 14.50 -6.25 17.59
C ILE A 53 15.10 -6.45 18.99
N SER A 54 16.35 -6.03 19.23
CA SER A 54 16.99 -6.07 20.55
C SER A 54 16.30 -5.19 21.61
N ALA A 55 15.40 -4.30 21.22
CA ALA A 55 14.62 -3.46 22.13
C ALA A 55 13.18 -3.95 22.29
N VAL A 56 12.86 -5.11 21.72
CA VAL A 56 11.53 -5.75 21.80
C VAL A 56 11.60 -6.87 22.84
N GLU A 57 10.66 -6.88 23.76
CA GLU A 57 10.51 -7.97 24.74
C GLU A 57 9.99 -9.24 24.09
N ASP A 58 10.23 -10.40 24.72
CA ASP A 58 9.70 -11.66 24.27
C ASP A 58 8.19 -11.67 24.40
N GLY A 59 7.49 -12.12 23.36
CA GLY A 59 6.04 -12.13 23.33
C GLY A 59 5.46 -12.32 21.94
N ILE A 60 4.13 -12.24 21.85
CA ILE A 60 3.38 -12.28 20.59
C ILE A 60 2.66 -10.96 20.44
N TYR A 61 2.91 -10.28 19.34
CA TYR A 61 2.42 -8.94 19.09
C TYR A 61 1.62 -8.89 17.79
N GLU A 62 0.40 -8.36 17.88
CA GLU A 62 -0.42 -8.11 16.71
C GLU A 62 -0.12 -6.75 16.10
N GLY A 63 0.10 -6.71 14.78
CA GLY A 63 0.22 -5.50 14.00
C GLY A 63 -0.83 -5.45 12.92
N GLU A 64 -1.48 -4.30 12.78
CA GLU A 64 -2.49 -4.07 11.75
C GLU A 64 -2.17 -2.78 11.01
N VAL A 65 -2.39 -2.82 9.69
CA VAL A 65 -2.36 -1.65 8.81
C VAL A 65 -3.44 -1.79 7.76
N GLU A 66 -4.19 -0.72 7.58
CA GLU A 66 -5.22 -0.61 6.56
C GLU A 66 -4.96 0.60 5.66
N THR A 67 -5.04 0.37 4.37
CA THR A 67 -5.03 1.40 3.33
C THR A 67 -6.30 1.28 2.50
N ALA A 68 -6.54 2.20 1.59
CA ALA A 68 -7.70 2.13 0.69
C ALA A 68 -7.72 0.86 -0.20
N LEU A 69 -6.57 0.19 -0.39
CA LEU A 69 -6.41 -0.92 -1.33
C LEU A 69 -6.00 -2.23 -0.66
N VAL A 70 -5.39 -2.17 0.51
CA VAL A 70 -4.78 -3.33 1.18
C VAL A 70 -5.04 -3.24 2.68
N LYS A 71 -5.51 -4.35 3.26
CA LYS A 71 -5.60 -4.53 4.71
C LYS A 71 -4.76 -5.73 5.10
N VAL A 72 -3.88 -5.53 6.08
CA VAL A 72 -2.96 -6.56 6.60
C VAL A 72 -3.05 -6.61 8.11
N THR A 73 -3.16 -7.82 8.64
CA THR A 73 -3.00 -8.11 10.08
C THR A 73 -1.98 -9.24 10.22
N VAL A 74 -1.00 -9.04 11.08
CA VAL A 74 0.06 -10.02 11.36
C VAL A 74 0.16 -10.30 12.86
N LEU A 75 0.56 -11.52 13.22
CA LEU A 75 1.04 -11.87 14.57
C LEU A 75 2.54 -12.14 14.48
N VAL A 76 3.32 -11.37 15.22
CA VAL A 76 4.79 -11.49 15.27
C VAL A 76 5.16 -12.11 16.60
N THR A 77 5.83 -13.26 16.56
CA THR A 77 6.39 -13.92 17.75
C THR A 77 7.85 -13.54 17.89
N VAL A 78 8.19 -12.94 19.04
CA VAL A 78 9.56 -12.60 19.41
C VAL A 78 9.99 -13.44 20.60
N ALA A 79 11.15 -14.08 20.53
CA ALA A 79 11.79 -14.79 21.62
C ALA A 79 13.32 -14.65 21.52
N ASP A 80 14.00 -14.47 22.66
CA ASP A 80 15.45 -14.24 22.72
C ASP A 80 15.89 -13.05 21.83
N HIS A 81 15.07 -11.98 21.79
CA HIS A 81 15.27 -10.81 20.92
C HIS A 81 15.39 -11.16 19.43
N GLN A 82 14.70 -12.19 18.99
CA GLN A 82 14.63 -12.63 17.59
C GLN A 82 13.20 -12.81 17.15
N ILE A 83 12.92 -12.43 15.92
CA ILE A 83 11.66 -12.77 15.27
C ILE A 83 11.69 -14.28 14.98
N ARG A 84 10.87 -15.04 15.68
CA ARG A 84 10.78 -16.49 15.52
C ARG A 84 9.76 -16.91 14.48
N ASP A 85 8.67 -16.13 14.39
CA ASP A 85 7.58 -16.42 13.45
C ASP A 85 6.81 -15.13 13.12
N ILE A 86 6.26 -15.06 11.92
CA ILE A 86 5.33 -14.02 11.49
C ILE A 86 4.16 -14.72 10.80
N GLN A 87 3.00 -14.70 11.42
CA GLN A 87 1.77 -15.25 10.86
C GLN A 87 0.95 -14.13 10.24
N LEU A 88 0.57 -14.30 9.00
CA LEU A 88 -0.35 -13.41 8.31
C LEU A 88 -1.77 -13.88 8.58
N THR A 89 -2.49 -13.19 9.46
CA THR A 89 -3.86 -13.56 9.85
C THR A 89 -4.90 -12.95 8.93
N ARG A 90 -4.56 -11.83 8.27
CA ARG A 90 -5.41 -11.18 7.28
C ARG A 90 -4.56 -10.49 6.21
N HIS A 91 -4.90 -10.75 4.95
CA HIS A 91 -4.32 -10.07 3.80
C HIS A 91 -5.37 -9.92 2.69
N GLU A 92 -6.03 -8.78 2.68
CA GLU A 92 -6.97 -8.41 1.61
C GLU A 92 -6.20 -7.55 0.60
N ASN A 93 -5.88 -8.11 -0.57
CA ASN A 93 -4.82 -7.56 -1.43
C ASN A 93 -5.03 -7.65 -2.94
N GLY A 94 -6.09 -8.10 -3.47
CA GLY A 94 -6.26 -8.25 -4.92
C GLY A 94 -5.11 -9.04 -5.60
N ARG A 95 -4.01 -8.37 -6.00
CA ARG A 95 -2.83 -8.97 -6.67
C ARG A 95 -1.58 -9.07 -5.79
N GLY A 96 -1.69 -8.78 -4.50
CA GLY A 96 -0.55 -8.64 -3.60
C GLY A 96 -0.03 -9.94 -2.96
N ALA A 97 -0.64 -11.10 -3.21
CA ALA A 97 -0.24 -12.38 -2.62
C ALA A 97 1.28 -12.69 -2.72
N PRO A 98 2.00 -12.36 -3.83
CA PRO A 98 3.46 -12.59 -3.88
C PRO A 98 4.25 -11.87 -2.78
N ALA A 99 3.71 -10.78 -2.19
CA ALA A 99 4.38 -10.08 -1.11
C ALA A 99 4.46 -10.90 0.19
N GLU A 100 3.68 -11.95 0.35
CA GLU A 100 3.70 -12.82 1.54
C GLU A 100 5.04 -13.55 1.71
N ALA A 101 5.77 -13.78 0.62
CA ALA A 101 7.11 -14.37 0.66
C ALA A 101 8.11 -13.55 1.50
N MET A 102 7.85 -12.24 1.69
CA MET A 102 8.68 -11.38 2.52
C MET A 102 8.72 -11.81 3.99
N LEU A 103 7.66 -12.44 4.51
CA LEU A 103 7.57 -12.83 5.91
C LEU A 103 8.69 -13.80 6.30
N ALA A 104 8.92 -14.81 5.47
CA ALA A 104 10.02 -15.76 5.68
C ALA A 104 11.39 -15.05 5.67
N GLU A 105 11.56 -14.08 4.79
CA GLU A 105 12.80 -13.29 4.69
C GLU A 105 12.99 -12.40 5.93
N MET A 106 11.94 -11.77 6.44
CA MET A 106 11.97 -10.98 7.68
C MET A 106 12.39 -11.84 8.88
N VAL A 107 11.87 -13.05 9.01
CA VAL A 107 12.27 -13.99 10.06
C VAL A 107 13.74 -14.38 9.89
N ARG A 108 14.16 -14.74 8.67
CA ARG A 108 15.53 -15.18 8.37
C ARG A 108 16.57 -14.09 8.66
N GLN A 109 16.26 -12.83 8.32
CA GLN A 109 17.15 -11.68 8.53
C GLN A 109 16.98 -11.03 9.91
N ASN A 110 16.01 -11.47 10.71
CA ASN A 110 15.66 -10.88 11.98
C ASN A 110 15.38 -9.36 11.88
N THR A 111 14.61 -8.96 10.89
CA THR A 111 14.28 -7.54 10.63
C THR A 111 12.95 -7.39 9.92
N SER A 112 12.29 -6.24 10.15
CA SER A 112 11.16 -5.82 9.32
C SER A 112 11.59 -5.23 7.97
N GLU A 113 12.90 -4.93 7.80
CA GLU A 113 13.43 -4.17 6.67
C GLU A 113 13.96 -5.12 5.60
N VAL A 114 13.05 -5.65 4.78
CA VAL A 114 13.37 -6.45 3.60
C VAL A 114 12.86 -5.76 2.34
N ASP A 115 13.40 -6.13 1.19
CA ASP A 115 13.05 -5.53 -0.09
C ASP A 115 11.58 -5.77 -0.46
N THR A 116 10.99 -4.84 -1.19
CA THR A 116 9.65 -4.98 -1.72
C THR A 116 9.62 -5.93 -2.92
N VAL A 117 8.53 -6.68 -3.06
CA VAL A 117 8.33 -7.59 -4.18
C VAL A 117 7.84 -6.81 -5.40
N SER A 118 8.52 -6.96 -6.53
CA SER A 118 8.13 -6.34 -7.80
C SER A 118 6.71 -6.75 -8.20
N GLY A 119 5.90 -5.77 -8.58
CA GLY A 119 4.49 -5.98 -8.91
C GLY A 119 3.55 -6.07 -7.71
N ALA A 120 4.07 -6.11 -6.46
CA ALA A 120 3.31 -6.13 -5.22
C ALA A 120 3.78 -5.06 -4.22
N THR A 121 4.28 -3.92 -4.70
CA THR A 121 4.92 -2.88 -3.89
C THR A 121 4.02 -2.36 -2.76
N MET A 122 2.76 -2.07 -3.03
CA MET A 122 1.83 -1.57 -2.01
C MET A 122 1.61 -2.61 -0.92
N SER A 123 1.33 -3.87 -1.27
CA SER A 123 1.19 -4.96 -0.30
C SER A 123 2.47 -5.18 0.49
N SER A 124 3.64 -5.13 -0.16
CA SER A 124 4.94 -5.25 0.50
C SER A 124 5.15 -4.15 1.55
N LYS A 125 4.86 -2.90 1.20
CA LYS A 125 4.94 -1.77 2.15
C LYS A 125 3.94 -1.90 3.29
N THR A 126 2.72 -2.36 3.02
CA THR A 126 1.69 -2.55 4.03
C THR A 126 2.05 -3.68 5.00
N ILE A 127 2.57 -4.81 4.51
CA ILE A 127 3.09 -5.91 5.35
C ILE A 127 4.23 -5.42 6.23
N ARG A 128 5.22 -4.71 5.66
CA ARG A 128 6.33 -4.14 6.41
C ARG A 128 5.84 -3.22 7.54
N ALA A 129 4.91 -2.33 7.25
CA ALA A 129 4.33 -1.42 8.23
C ALA A 129 3.56 -2.16 9.33
N ALA A 130 2.81 -3.22 8.99
CA ALA A 130 2.12 -4.05 9.97
C ALA A 130 3.11 -4.75 10.93
N VAL A 131 4.20 -5.32 10.40
CA VAL A 131 5.26 -5.91 11.24
C VAL A 131 5.92 -4.87 12.13
N ARG A 132 6.23 -3.66 11.61
CA ARG A 132 6.76 -2.57 12.42
C ARG A 132 5.79 -2.17 13.55
N ASN A 133 4.48 -2.09 13.27
CA ASN A 133 3.47 -1.81 14.29
C ASN A 133 3.42 -2.88 15.37
N ALA A 134 3.51 -4.17 15.01
CA ALA A 134 3.60 -5.25 15.97
C ALA A 134 4.83 -5.11 16.88
N LEU A 135 6.01 -4.93 16.30
CA LEU A 135 7.27 -4.78 17.02
C LEU A 135 7.31 -3.52 17.91
N ALA A 136 6.66 -2.44 17.50
CA ALA A 136 6.55 -1.23 18.29
C ALA A 136 5.78 -1.45 19.61
N LYS A 137 4.78 -2.34 19.62
CA LYS A 137 4.02 -2.70 20.82
C LYS A 137 4.87 -3.47 21.84
N GLY A 138 5.86 -4.23 21.38
CA GLY A 138 6.75 -5.01 22.23
C GLY A 138 7.97 -4.24 22.75
N ARG A 139 8.11 -2.95 22.45
CA ARG A 139 9.21 -2.15 22.99
C ARG A 139 9.06 -1.97 24.49
N SER A 140 10.16 -2.20 25.21
CA SER A 140 10.26 -1.88 26.64
C SER A 140 9.90 -0.40 26.86
N GLY A 141 8.81 -0.15 27.62
CA GLY A 141 8.31 1.21 27.89
C GLY A 141 7.12 1.66 27.01
N ALA A 142 6.61 0.84 26.09
CA ALA A 142 5.42 1.20 25.30
C ALA A 142 4.10 1.03 26.08
N GLN A 143 4.13 0.46 27.29
CA GLN A 143 2.95 0.22 28.13
C GLN A 143 2.65 1.35 29.13
N GLU A 144 3.45 2.42 29.18
CA GLU A 144 3.14 3.60 30.02
C GLU A 144 2.54 4.73 29.19
N GLY A 145 1.29 4.62 28.82
CA GLY A 145 0.61 5.74 28.18
C GLY A 145 -0.67 5.43 27.45
N GLN A 146 -1.58 4.71 28.08
CA GLN A 146 -2.98 4.75 27.65
C GLN A 146 -3.89 4.99 28.87
N PRO A 147 -4.55 6.20 28.91
CA PRO A 147 -5.59 6.46 29.88
C PRO A 147 -6.84 5.65 29.60
#